data_9549043c208f9aa83385a816b3765e16
#
_entry.id   9549043c208f9aa83385a816b3765e16
#
_cell.length_a   1.000
_cell.length_b   1.000
_cell.length_c   1.000
_cell.angle_alpha   90.00
_cell.angle_beta   90.00
_cell.angle_gamma   90.00
#
_symmetry.space_group_name_H-M   'P 1'
#
loop_
_entity.id
_entity.type
_entity.pdbx_description
1 polymer ?
#
loop_
_entity_poly.entity_id
_entity_poly.type
_entity_poly.pdbx_seq_one_letter_code
_entity_poly.pdbx_strand_id
1 'polypeptide(L)'
;MRRLTFIIMAALVLLTGCSRQKEGQAASEEPAESKEAKALLQGIWVDAETEEVSLSVKGDTIFYADSTSMPAYFKIVGDSLVFSSGTKYGIVKQTQHLFWFKNQNGDVIKLQKSDDPADAEEFIHDAPPVLTYTHQVKRDSVVSFGGERYHWYVAINPTKYKVVKRTFNNDGVEVQNVYYDNIMHISVYKGAQRLYSSDFRKQQYAKYVPAKFLEEAILGNMEYDRADADGLHFRAALCIPDGASCYLVETIVSYKGQLSMKTVEY
;
A
#
# COMPACT_ATOMS: atom_id res chain seq x y z
N MET A 1 -56.75 56.73 -48.33
CA MET A 1 -56.54 56.75 -49.80
C MET A 1 -55.15 56.22 -50.11
N ARG A 2 -55.15 55.27 -50.99
CA ARG A 2 -54.06 54.85 -51.91
C ARG A 2 -52.94 54.01 -51.34
N ARG A 3 -53.09 52.72 -51.58
CA ARG A 3 -52.46 51.83 -52.60
C ARG A 3 -51.06 51.38 -52.20
N LEU A 4 -50.90 50.13 -51.76
CA LEU A 4 -50.72 48.87 -52.49
C LEU A 4 -49.66 48.99 -53.60
N THR A 5 -48.51 48.42 -53.37
CA THR A 5 -47.72 47.67 -54.37
C THR A 5 -46.85 46.63 -53.76
N PHE A 6 -47.11 45.39 -54.16
CA PHE A 6 -46.25 44.18 -53.94
C PHE A 6 -44.99 44.31 -54.77
N ILE A 7 -43.86 44.08 -54.25
CA ILE A 7 -42.70 43.65 -55.02
C ILE A 7 -42.12 42.42 -54.33
N ILE A 8 -42.32 41.27 -54.97
CA ILE A 8 -41.67 40.00 -54.68
C ILE A 8 -40.23 40.15 -55.18
N MET A 9 -39.23 40.08 -54.28
CA MET A 9 -37.86 39.94 -54.67
C MET A 9 -37.30 38.66 -54.02
N ALA A 10 -37.15 37.63 -54.88
CA ALA A 10 -36.55 36.37 -54.54
C ALA A 10 -35.06 36.59 -54.17
N ALA A 11 -34.75 36.52 -52.90
CA ALA A 11 -33.35 36.49 -52.43
C ALA A 11 -32.89 35.05 -52.32
N LEU A 12 -32.00 34.71 -53.21
CA LEU A 12 -31.27 33.46 -53.27
C LEU A 12 -30.37 33.43 -52.04
N VAL A 13 -30.73 32.66 -51.00
CA VAL A 13 -29.87 32.41 -49.80
C VAL A 13 -28.87 31.37 -50.18
N LEU A 14 -27.64 31.79 -50.43
CA LEU A 14 -26.47 30.92 -50.50
C LEU A 14 -26.22 30.34 -49.11
N LEU A 15 -26.58 29.10 -48.93
CA LEU A 15 -26.20 28.28 -47.77
C LEU A 15 -24.70 28.03 -47.85
N THR A 16 -23.87 28.90 -47.27
CA THR A 16 -22.51 28.57 -46.91
C THR A 16 -22.59 27.69 -45.66
N GLY A 17 -22.56 26.38 -45.89
CA GLY A 17 -22.40 25.39 -44.84
C GLY A 17 -21.01 25.55 -44.24
N CYS A 18 -20.89 26.23 -43.09
CA CYS A 18 -19.77 26.05 -42.20
C CYS A 18 -19.82 24.61 -41.67
N SER A 19 -19.07 23.72 -42.32
CA SER A 19 -18.70 22.46 -41.72
C SER A 19 -17.81 22.78 -40.51
N ARG A 20 -18.44 22.85 -39.36
CA ARG A 20 -17.74 22.81 -38.07
C ARG A 20 -17.08 21.45 -38.00
N GLN A 21 -15.85 21.37 -38.47
CA GLN A 21 -14.95 20.27 -38.22
C GLN A 21 -14.87 20.15 -36.67
N LYS A 22 -15.63 19.23 -36.11
CA LYS A 22 -15.34 18.74 -34.78
C LYS A 22 -13.96 18.13 -34.93
N GLU A 23 -12.93 18.81 -34.44
CA GLU A 23 -11.70 18.18 -34.01
C GLU A 23 -12.15 17.17 -33.00
N GLY A 24 -12.27 15.92 -33.46
CA GLY A 24 -12.35 14.77 -32.58
C GLY A 24 -11.08 14.81 -31.75
N GLN A 25 -11.21 15.19 -30.48
CA GLN A 25 -10.29 14.67 -29.49
C GLN A 25 -10.29 13.15 -29.71
N ALA A 26 -9.21 12.67 -30.29
CA ALA A 26 -8.88 11.26 -30.23
C ALA A 26 -8.75 10.97 -28.72
N ALA A 27 -9.83 10.49 -28.13
CA ALA A 27 -9.73 9.76 -26.90
C ALA A 27 -8.71 8.67 -27.23
N SER A 28 -7.54 8.73 -26.61
CA SER A 28 -6.58 7.65 -26.65
C SER A 28 -7.35 6.45 -26.06
N GLU A 29 -7.88 5.60 -26.96
CA GLU A 29 -8.44 4.33 -26.55
C GLU A 29 -7.29 3.63 -25.78
N GLU A 30 -7.45 3.46 -24.49
CA GLU A 30 -6.53 2.62 -23.73
C GLU A 30 -6.51 1.27 -24.45
N PRO A 31 -5.32 0.75 -24.80
CA PRO A 31 -5.24 -0.48 -25.56
C PRO A 31 -6.02 -1.58 -24.83
N ALA A 32 -6.89 -2.24 -25.55
CA ALA A 32 -7.77 -3.25 -25.00
C ALA A 32 -6.97 -4.43 -24.42
N GLU A 33 -7.47 -5.00 -23.34
CA GLU A 33 -6.89 -6.20 -22.72
C GLU A 33 -6.93 -7.40 -23.69
N SER A 34 -5.79 -8.10 -23.84
CA SER A 34 -5.69 -9.34 -24.62
C SER A 34 -6.19 -10.52 -23.80
N LYS A 35 -7.42 -10.95 -24.05
CA LYS A 35 -8.01 -12.15 -23.43
C LYS A 35 -7.32 -13.43 -23.86
N GLU A 36 -6.81 -13.49 -25.09
CA GLU A 36 -6.09 -14.65 -25.62
C GLU A 36 -4.75 -14.84 -24.92
N ALA A 37 -3.96 -13.78 -24.80
CA ALA A 37 -2.70 -13.82 -24.06
C ALA A 37 -2.92 -14.17 -22.58
N LYS A 38 -3.98 -13.63 -21.96
CA LYS A 38 -4.35 -13.97 -20.58
C LYS A 38 -4.74 -15.47 -20.46
N ALA A 39 -5.43 -16.05 -21.43
CA ALA A 39 -5.77 -17.46 -21.42
C ALA A 39 -4.53 -18.37 -21.52
N LEU A 40 -3.52 -17.99 -22.30
CA LEU A 40 -2.25 -18.71 -22.39
C LEU A 40 -1.50 -18.71 -21.05
N LEU A 41 -1.65 -17.64 -20.26
CA LEU A 41 -0.95 -17.49 -18.99
C LEU A 41 -1.55 -18.31 -17.84
N GLN A 42 -2.75 -18.87 -18.00
CA GLN A 42 -3.40 -19.67 -16.94
C GLN A 42 -2.59 -20.91 -16.55
N GLY A 43 -2.54 -21.23 -15.25
CA GLY A 43 -1.86 -22.42 -14.70
C GLY A 43 -0.70 -22.06 -13.77
N ILE A 44 0.12 -23.07 -13.47
CA ILE A 44 1.28 -22.96 -12.57
C ILE A 44 2.54 -22.81 -13.43
N TRP A 45 3.43 -21.94 -12.96
CA TRP A 45 4.65 -21.59 -13.65
C TRP A 45 5.85 -21.76 -12.73
N VAL A 46 6.87 -22.44 -13.22
CA VAL A 46 8.14 -22.67 -12.55
C VAL A 46 9.25 -21.93 -13.26
N ASP A 47 10.29 -21.56 -12.56
CA ASP A 47 11.51 -21.01 -13.17
C ASP A 47 12.16 -22.04 -14.11
N ALA A 48 12.52 -21.64 -15.32
CA ALA A 48 13.01 -22.57 -16.35
C ALA A 48 14.46 -23.06 -16.08
N GLU A 49 15.18 -22.45 -15.14
CA GLU A 49 16.57 -22.79 -14.82
C GLU A 49 16.68 -23.57 -13.49
N THR A 50 15.87 -23.18 -12.48
CA THR A 50 15.92 -23.80 -11.14
C THR A 50 14.82 -24.82 -10.91
N GLU A 51 13.78 -24.84 -11.75
CA GLU A 51 12.55 -25.66 -11.60
C GLU A 51 11.76 -25.32 -10.32
N GLU A 52 12.08 -24.23 -9.63
CA GLU A 52 11.34 -23.76 -8.45
C GLU A 52 9.99 -23.17 -8.85
N VAL A 53 8.96 -23.44 -8.05
CA VAL A 53 7.61 -22.90 -8.27
C VAL A 53 7.63 -21.38 -8.04
N SER A 54 7.27 -20.61 -9.05
CA SER A 54 7.29 -19.14 -9.03
C SER A 54 5.89 -18.55 -8.81
N LEU A 55 4.93 -18.86 -9.67
CA LEU A 55 3.60 -18.28 -9.61
C LEU A 55 2.49 -19.20 -10.16
N SER A 56 1.27 -18.96 -9.71
CA SER A 56 0.05 -19.57 -10.24
C SER A 56 -0.90 -18.51 -10.75
N VAL A 57 -1.43 -18.68 -11.96
CA VAL A 57 -2.38 -17.75 -12.57
C VAL A 57 -3.76 -18.39 -12.63
N LYS A 58 -4.74 -17.74 -12.00
CA LYS A 58 -6.15 -18.15 -12.03
C LYS A 58 -7.03 -16.94 -12.38
N GLY A 59 -7.63 -16.94 -13.54
CA GLY A 59 -8.42 -15.79 -14.04
C GLY A 59 -7.58 -14.53 -14.18
N ASP A 60 -7.93 -13.51 -13.44
CA ASP A 60 -7.30 -12.18 -13.44
C ASP A 60 -6.23 -12.02 -12.36
N THR A 61 -5.85 -13.10 -11.67
CA THR A 61 -5.07 -13.06 -10.46
C THR A 61 -3.84 -13.93 -10.55
N ILE A 62 -2.70 -13.38 -10.17
CA ILE A 62 -1.43 -14.08 -9.94
C ILE A 62 -1.32 -14.37 -8.45
N PHE A 63 -1.03 -15.61 -8.10
CA PHE A 63 -0.71 -16.08 -6.76
C PHE A 63 0.76 -16.43 -6.72
N TYR A 64 1.41 -16.15 -5.60
CA TYR A 64 2.83 -16.44 -5.38
C TYR A 64 2.99 -17.64 -4.45
N ALA A 65 4.08 -18.39 -4.63
CA ALA A 65 4.37 -19.57 -3.79
C ALA A 65 4.74 -19.21 -2.35
N ASP A 66 5.20 -17.96 -2.09
CA ASP A 66 5.48 -17.53 -0.73
C ASP A 66 4.21 -17.18 0.06
N SER A 67 4.20 -17.45 1.36
CA SER A 67 3.04 -17.28 2.23
C SER A 67 2.74 -15.83 2.62
N THR A 68 3.63 -14.88 2.31
CA THR A 68 3.52 -13.48 2.73
C THR A 68 3.02 -12.56 1.63
N SER A 69 3.21 -12.93 0.37
CA SER A 69 2.81 -12.15 -0.79
C SER A 69 1.31 -12.24 -1.04
N MET A 70 0.69 -11.08 -1.24
CA MET A 70 -0.71 -11.02 -1.64
C MET A 70 -0.89 -11.41 -3.10
N PRO A 71 -2.03 -12.05 -3.44
CA PRO A 71 -2.44 -12.21 -4.82
C PRO A 71 -2.52 -10.86 -5.54
N ALA A 72 -1.98 -10.79 -6.76
CA ALA A 72 -1.93 -9.56 -7.54
C ALA A 72 -2.88 -9.64 -8.75
N TYR A 73 -3.73 -8.62 -8.91
CA TYR A 73 -4.55 -8.49 -10.11
C TYR A 73 -3.73 -7.95 -11.28
N PHE A 74 -3.93 -8.52 -12.46
CA PHE A 74 -3.22 -8.15 -13.66
C PHE A 74 -4.10 -8.07 -14.90
N LYS A 75 -3.56 -7.39 -15.93
CA LYS A 75 -4.07 -7.39 -17.31
C LYS A 75 -2.89 -7.59 -18.25
N ILE A 76 -3.17 -8.13 -19.44
CA ILE A 76 -2.20 -8.12 -20.54
C ILE A 76 -2.68 -7.11 -21.58
N VAL A 77 -1.86 -6.08 -21.84
CA VAL A 77 -2.18 -4.99 -22.75
C VAL A 77 -1.04 -4.86 -23.75
N GLY A 78 -1.29 -5.18 -25.01
CA GLY A 78 -0.23 -5.33 -26.01
C GLY A 78 0.78 -6.38 -25.54
N ASP A 79 2.08 -6.04 -25.57
CA ASP A 79 3.17 -6.89 -25.10
C ASP A 79 3.57 -6.62 -23.66
N SER A 80 2.61 -6.24 -22.81
CA SER A 80 2.89 -5.90 -21.41
C SER A 80 1.96 -6.60 -20.46
N LEU A 81 2.55 -7.19 -19.41
CA LEU A 81 1.87 -7.61 -18.20
C LEU A 81 1.73 -6.38 -17.30
N VAL A 82 0.52 -5.96 -16.98
CA VAL A 82 0.21 -4.74 -16.22
C VAL A 82 -0.50 -5.11 -14.93
N PHE A 83 0.12 -4.80 -13.80
CA PHE A 83 -0.46 -5.01 -12.48
C PHE A 83 -1.45 -3.89 -12.10
N SER A 84 -2.35 -4.16 -11.17
CA SER A 84 -3.27 -3.17 -10.60
C SER A 84 -2.56 -2.01 -9.89
N SER A 85 -1.32 -2.21 -9.45
CA SER A 85 -0.42 -1.18 -8.92
C SER A 85 0.01 -0.13 -9.98
N GLY A 86 -0.18 -0.45 -11.27
CA GLY A 86 0.32 0.33 -12.41
C GLY A 86 1.70 -0.12 -12.90
N THR A 87 2.35 -1.04 -12.21
CA THR A 87 3.65 -1.61 -12.63
C THR A 87 3.48 -2.44 -13.90
N LYS A 88 4.44 -2.32 -14.82
CA LYS A 88 4.41 -2.96 -16.14
C LYS A 88 5.67 -3.78 -16.38
N TYR A 89 5.49 -4.96 -16.95
CA TYR A 89 6.56 -5.87 -17.35
C TYR A 89 6.42 -6.20 -18.83
N GLY A 90 7.47 -5.95 -19.62
CA GLY A 90 7.46 -6.26 -21.05
C GLY A 90 7.53 -7.75 -21.30
N ILE A 91 6.56 -8.31 -22.01
CA ILE A 91 6.54 -9.72 -22.42
C ILE A 91 7.51 -9.91 -23.57
N VAL A 92 8.48 -10.79 -23.40
CA VAL A 92 9.49 -11.13 -24.41
C VAL A 92 9.03 -12.31 -25.25
N LYS A 93 8.41 -13.31 -24.61
CA LYS A 93 7.89 -14.50 -25.28
C LYS A 93 6.71 -15.06 -24.50
N GLN A 94 5.64 -15.39 -25.20
CA GLN A 94 4.49 -16.06 -24.60
C GLN A 94 3.99 -17.16 -25.55
N THR A 95 3.87 -18.37 -25.01
CA THR A 95 3.28 -19.54 -25.65
C THR A 95 2.47 -20.31 -24.62
N GLN A 96 1.88 -21.43 -24.98
CA GLN A 96 1.15 -22.29 -24.05
C GLN A 96 2.03 -22.80 -22.89
N HIS A 97 3.35 -22.99 -23.11
CA HIS A 97 4.27 -23.59 -22.15
C HIS A 97 5.43 -22.69 -21.73
N LEU A 98 5.59 -21.52 -22.34
CA LEU A 98 6.68 -20.59 -22.05
C LEU A 98 6.14 -19.20 -21.82
N PHE A 99 6.58 -18.56 -20.74
CA PHE A 99 6.30 -17.16 -20.43
C PHE A 99 7.58 -16.45 -20.00
N TRP A 100 8.10 -15.55 -20.85
CA TRP A 100 9.30 -14.79 -20.61
C TRP A 100 8.97 -13.31 -20.59
N PHE A 101 9.44 -12.62 -19.59
CA PHE A 101 9.20 -11.18 -19.43
C PHE A 101 10.43 -10.49 -18.84
N LYS A 102 10.51 -9.17 -19.01
CA LYS A 102 11.58 -8.35 -18.39
C LYS A 102 11.11 -7.87 -17.03
N ASN A 103 11.94 -8.09 -16.00
CA ASN A 103 11.70 -7.54 -14.66
C ASN A 103 12.07 -6.04 -14.59
N GLN A 104 11.95 -5.43 -13.42
CA GLN A 104 12.26 -4.01 -13.21
C GLN A 104 13.74 -3.68 -13.42
N ASN A 105 14.63 -4.65 -13.25
CA ASN A 105 16.08 -4.49 -13.47
C ASN A 105 16.48 -4.62 -14.95
N GLY A 106 15.55 -5.09 -15.81
CA GLY A 106 15.78 -5.36 -17.22
C GLY A 106 16.20 -6.80 -17.52
N ASP A 107 16.30 -7.67 -16.50
CA ASP A 107 16.62 -9.08 -16.66
C ASP A 107 15.43 -9.83 -17.27
N VAL A 108 15.70 -10.85 -18.08
CA VAL A 108 14.67 -11.69 -18.66
C VAL A 108 14.40 -12.87 -17.73
N ILE A 109 13.23 -12.83 -17.09
CA ILE A 109 12.72 -13.95 -16.31
C ILE A 109 12.10 -14.97 -17.27
N LYS A 110 12.51 -16.22 -17.14
CA LYS A 110 12.09 -17.31 -18.03
C LYS A 110 11.29 -18.32 -17.22
N LEU A 111 9.99 -18.34 -17.45
CA LEU A 111 9.09 -19.30 -16.81
C LEU A 111 8.65 -20.36 -17.83
N GLN A 112 8.48 -21.57 -17.34
CA GLN A 112 7.85 -22.67 -18.04
C GLN A 112 6.62 -23.16 -17.28
N LYS A 113 5.62 -23.61 -18.01
CA LYS A 113 4.39 -24.13 -17.39
C LYS A 113 4.67 -25.48 -16.75
N SER A 114 4.27 -25.62 -15.48
CA SER A 114 4.31 -26.91 -14.80
C SER A 114 3.11 -27.76 -15.15
N ASP A 115 3.37 -29.06 -15.33
CA ASP A 115 2.37 -30.12 -15.47
C ASP A 115 2.36 -31.03 -14.20
N ASP A 116 3.18 -30.75 -13.17
CA ASP A 116 3.25 -31.50 -11.93
C ASP A 116 2.10 -31.07 -10.99
N PRO A 117 1.19 -31.99 -10.61
CA PRO A 117 0.14 -31.71 -9.65
C PRO A 117 0.65 -31.32 -8.25
N ALA A 118 1.87 -31.75 -7.87
CA ALA A 118 2.46 -31.44 -6.57
C ALA A 118 2.75 -29.95 -6.42
N ASP A 119 3.08 -29.24 -7.50
CA ASP A 119 3.35 -27.80 -7.47
C ASP A 119 2.12 -26.98 -7.04
N ALA A 120 0.92 -27.54 -7.11
CA ALA A 120 -0.28 -26.89 -6.62
C ALA A 120 -0.31 -26.78 -5.09
N GLU A 121 0.41 -27.64 -4.38
CA GLU A 121 0.48 -27.64 -2.91
C GLU A 121 1.25 -26.43 -2.38
N GLU A 122 2.21 -25.90 -3.16
CA GLU A 122 2.99 -24.70 -2.82
C GLU A 122 2.13 -23.43 -2.68
N PHE A 123 0.88 -23.45 -3.19
CA PHE A 123 -0.06 -22.32 -3.08
C PHE A 123 -1.11 -22.51 -1.99
N ILE A 124 -1.02 -23.58 -1.19
CA ILE A 124 -1.91 -23.84 -0.06
C ILE A 124 -1.26 -23.29 1.20
N HIS A 125 -1.53 -22.01 1.48
CA HIS A 125 -0.99 -21.33 2.65
C HIS A 125 -2.09 -21.12 3.69
N ASP A 126 -1.98 -21.80 4.81
CA ASP A 126 -2.79 -21.58 6.02
C ASP A 126 -2.18 -20.49 6.95
N ALA A 127 -1.03 -19.93 6.56
CA ALA A 127 -0.34 -18.97 7.40
C ALA A 127 -1.10 -17.63 7.43
N PRO A 128 -1.55 -17.19 8.61
CA PRO A 128 -2.09 -15.86 8.76
C PRO A 128 -0.97 -14.84 8.48
N PRO A 129 -1.30 -13.66 7.89
CA PRO A 129 -0.33 -12.61 7.68
C PRO A 129 0.38 -12.27 9.00
N VAL A 130 1.69 -12.04 8.92
CA VAL A 130 2.54 -11.82 10.09
C VAL A 130 2.05 -10.59 10.88
N LEU A 131 1.54 -10.83 12.08
CA LEU A 131 1.25 -9.79 13.05
C LEU A 131 2.54 -9.46 13.79
N THR A 132 2.90 -8.18 13.87
CA THR A 132 4.03 -7.72 14.69
C THR A 132 3.84 -8.10 16.16
N TYR A 133 2.59 -8.06 16.62
CA TYR A 133 2.17 -8.55 17.93
C TYR A 133 0.97 -9.48 17.76
N THR A 134 1.01 -10.63 18.42
CA THR A 134 -0.11 -11.59 18.45
C THR A 134 -1.08 -11.33 19.60
N HIS A 135 -0.64 -10.57 20.60
CA HIS A 135 -1.43 -10.24 21.80
C HIS A 135 -1.09 -8.85 22.31
N GLN A 136 -1.95 -8.32 23.18
CA GLN A 136 -1.74 -7.03 23.83
C GLN A 136 -0.48 -7.08 24.69
N VAL A 137 0.40 -6.06 24.52
CA VAL A 137 1.56 -5.85 25.40
C VAL A 137 1.26 -4.68 26.31
N LYS A 138 1.53 -4.84 27.61
CA LYS A 138 1.36 -3.81 28.62
C LYS A 138 2.67 -3.54 29.33
N ARG A 139 2.96 -2.26 29.56
CA ARG A 139 4.11 -1.79 30.32
C ARG A 139 3.64 -0.69 31.26
N ASP A 140 4.14 -0.68 32.48
CA ASP A 140 3.85 0.40 33.43
C ASP A 140 5.01 0.57 34.42
N SER A 141 5.11 1.75 35.00
CA SER A 141 6.03 2.03 36.09
C SER A 141 5.66 3.33 36.81
N VAL A 142 6.30 3.52 37.98
CA VAL A 142 6.18 4.74 38.76
C VAL A 142 7.48 5.53 38.67
N VAL A 143 7.36 6.82 38.34
CA VAL A 143 8.50 7.73 38.28
C VAL A 143 8.24 8.91 39.22
N SER A 144 9.33 9.53 39.70
CA SER A 144 9.25 10.70 40.60
C SER A 144 9.86 11.91 39.92
N PHE A 145 9.15 13.04 39.95
CA PHE A 145 9.65 14.33 39.50
C PHE A 145 9.08 15.46 40.36
N GLY A 146 9.93 16.41 40.77
CA GLY A 146 9.52 17.54 41.60
C GLY A 146 8.94 17.17 42.96
N GLY A 147 9.35 16.02 43.54
CA GLY A 147 8.83 15.51 44.79
C GLY A 147 7.49 14.77 44.69
N GLU A 148 6.93 14.70 43.51
CA GLU A 148 5.65 14.04 43.21
C GLU A 148 5.87 12.70 42.50
N ARG A 149 4.91 11.75 42.64
CA ARG A 149 4.97 10.43 42.02
C ARG A 149 3.92 10.33 40.92
N TYR A 150 4.34 9.83 39.76
CA TYR A 150 3.50 9.65 38.58
C TYR A 150 3.57 8.18 38.17
N HIS A 151 2.38 7.60 37.93
CA HIS A 151 2.26 6.25 37.39
C HIS A 151 1.86 6.33 35.91
N TRP A 152 2.69 5.79 35.03
CA TRP A 152 2.38 5.72 33.60
C TRP A 152 2.10 4.28 33.16
N TYR A 153 1.22 4.15 32.19
CA TYR A 153 0.88 2.91 31.52
C TYR A 153 0.99 3.10 30.03
N VAL A 154 1.57 2.11 29.33
CA VAL A 154 1.56 1.99 27.89
C VAL A 154 0.98 0.62 27.53
N ALA A 155 0.00 0.60 26.63
CA ALA A 155 -0.50 -0.64 26.05
C ALA A 155 -0.35 -0.60 24.53
N ILE A 156 0.20 -1.69 23.97
CA ILE A 156 0.28 -1.93 22.53
C ILE A 156 -0.86 -2.88 22.20
N ASN A 157 -1.82 -2.43 21.41
CA ASN A 157 -3.00 -3.18 21.03
C ASN A 157 -2.91 -3.56 19.56
N PRO A 158 -2.65 -4.84 19.21
CA PRO A 158 -2.71 -5.32 17.84
C PRO A 158 -4.08 -5.08 17.22
N THR A 159 -4.11 -4.71 15.95
CA THR A 159 -5.35 -4.49 15.22
C THR A 159 -5.41 -5.34 13.94
N LYS A 160 -6.54 -5.27 13.23
CA LYS A 160 -6.72 -5.83 11.90
C LYS A 160 -6.58 -4.76 10.79
N TYR A 161 -6.05 -3.59 11.12
CA TYR A 161 -5.80 -2.54 10.12
C TYR A 161 -4.60 -2.91 9.26
N LYS A 162 -4.88 -3.20 8.00
CA LYS A 162 -3.87 -3.63 7.03
C LYS A 162 -2.97 -2.48 6.62
N VAL A 163 -1.67 -2.75 6.56
CA VAL A 163 -0.65 -1.92 5.94
C VAL A 163 -0.02 -2.75 4.84
N VAL A 164 -0.06 -2.26 3.62
CA VAL A 164 0.47 -2.96 2.45
C VAL A 164 1.82 -2.36 2.11
N LYS A 165 2.85 -3.20 2.11
CA LYS A 165 4.20 -2.85 1.67
C LYS A 165 4.48 -3.49 0.33
N ARG A 166 4.94 -2.70 -0.64
CA ARG A 166 5.38 -3.19 -1.94
C ARG A 166 6.86 -3.54 -1.86
N THR A 167 7.20 -4.73 -2.31
CA THR A 167 8.58 -5.20 -2.44
C THR A 167 8.77 -5.89 -3.79
N PHE A 168 9.94 -6.45 -4.02
CA PHE A 168 10.20 -7.30 -5.18
C PHE A 168 10.64 -8.67 -4.68
N ASN A 169 10.13 -9.72 -5.30
CA ASN A 169 10.59 -11.08 -5.05
C ASN A 169 11.98 -11.31 -5.71
N ASN A 170 12.51 -12.52 -5.60
CA ASN A 170 13.82 -12.88 -6.16
C ASN A 170 13.87 -12.70 -7.68
N ASP A 171 12.74 -12.85 -8.36
CA ASP A 171 12.61 -12.64 -9.81
C ASP A 171 12.52 -11.15 -10.20
N GLY A 172 12.57 -10.21 -9.24
CA GLY A 172 12.37 -8.80 -9.49
C GLY A 172 10.94 -8.44 -9.91
N VAL A 173 9.97 -9.23 -9.52
CA VAL A 173 8.54 -8.98 -9.71
C VAL A 173 7.98 -8.31 -8.46
N GLU A 174 7.20 -7.23 -8.64
CA GLU A 174 6.55 -6.54 -7.54
C GLU A 174 5.56 -7.48 -6.84
N VAL A 175 5.73 -7.60 -5.53
CA VAL A 175 4.82 -8.31 -4.64
C VAL A 175 4.33 -7.39 -3.54
N GLN A 176 3.15 -7.66 -3.00
CA GLN A 176 2.55 -6.88 -1.94
C GLN A 176 2.45 -7.73 -0.67
N ASN A 177 3.13 -7.29 0.38
CA ASN A 177 3.09 -7.95 1.70
C ASN A 177 2.13 -7.20 2.62
N VAL A 178 1.32 -7.93 3.38
CA VAL A 178 0.37 -7.36 4.34
C VAL A 178 0.89 -7.48 5.75
N TYR A 179 0.89 -6.36 6.43
CA TYR A 179 1.17 -6.24 7.85
C TYR A 179 -0.03 -5.64 8.55
N TYR A 180 -0.05 -5.69 9.88
CA TYR A 180 -1.11 -5.10 10.68
C TYR A 180 -0.57 -4.00 11.56
N ASP A 181 -1.28 -2.87 11.57
CA ASP A 181 -0.95 -1.73 12.41
C ASP A 181 -1.43 -1.96 13.85
N ASN A 182 -0.89 -1.17 14.78
CA ASN A 182 -1.27 -1.22 16.18
C ASN A 182 -1.94 0.09 16.62
N ILE A 183 -2.66 0.01 17.72
CA ILE A 183 -3.10 1.17 18.49
C ILE A 183 -2.33 1.15 19.79
N MET A 184 -1.63 2.26 20.09
CA MET A 184 -0.96 2.46 21.36
C MET A 184 -1.86 3.22 22.31
N HIS A 185 -1.87 2.86 23.57
CA HIS A 185 -2.57 3.58 24.62
C HIS A 185 -1.58 4.11 25.64
N ILE A 186 -1.68 5.38 26.02
CA ILE A 186 -0.92 5.98 27.12
C ILE A 186 -1.90 6.46 28.17
N SER A 187 -1.67 6.11 29.43
CA SER A 187 -2.31 6.71 30.59
C SER A 187 -1.26 7.20 31.59
N VAL A 188 -1.50 8.38 32.17
CA VAL A 188 -0.64 8.97 33.21
C VAL A 188 -1.51 9.39 34.38
N TYR A 189 -1.06 9.01 35.58
CA TYR A 189 -1.74 9.30 36.84
C TYR A 189 -0.78 10.00 37.83
N LYS A 190 -1.34 10.90 38.65
CA LYS A 190 -0.72 11.42 39.87
C LYS A 190 -1.53 10.92 41.04
N GLY A 191 -1.01 9.94 41.78
CA GLY A 191 -1.82 9.23 42.78
C GLY A 191 -3.07 8.61 42.15
N ALA A 192 -4.25 8.94 42.67
CA ALA A 192 -5.52 8.50 42.11
C ALA A 192 -6.05 9.37 40.96
N GLN A 193 -5.46 10.53 40.74
CA GLN A 193 -5.88 11.46 39.69
C GLN A 193 -5.32 11.06 38.33
N ARG A 194 -6.21 10.81 37.36
CA ARG A 194 -5.83 10.63 35.97
C ARG A 194 -5.51 11.99 35.32
N LEU A 195 -4.27 12.18 34.92
CA LEU A 195 -3.83 13.40 34.23
C LEU A 195 -4.09 13.28 32.72
N TYR A 196 -3.82 12.11 32.15
CA TYR A 196 -3.93 11.88 30.72
C TYR A 196 -4.36 10.43 30.44
N SER A 197 -5.11 10.22 29.36
CA SER A 197 -5.43 8.88 28.84
C SER A 197 -5.90 9.02 27.40
N SER A 198 -5.22 8.41 26.45
CA SER A 198 -5.60 8.46 25.04
C SER A 198 -5.00 7.33 24.23
N ASP A 199 -5.68 7.01 23.14
CA ASP A 199 -5.20 6.10 22.09
C ASP A 199 -4.45 6.86 21.02
N PHE A 200 -3.40 6.24 20.48
CA PHE A 200 -2.57 6.75 19.41
C PHE A 200 -2.61 5.79 18.22
N ARG A 201 -2.81 6.37 17.03
CA ARG A 201 -2.72 5.71 15.74
C ARG A 201 -1.64 6.38 14.91
N LYS A 202 -1.06 5.69 13.95
CA LYS A 202 0.01 6.24 13.10
C LYS A 202 -0.36 7.57 12.42
N GLN A 203 -1.64 7.78 12.08
CA GLN A 203 -2.12 9.01 11.43
C GLN A 203 -1.91 10.28 12.27
N GLN A 204 -1.86 10.15 13.59
CA GLN A 204 -1.60 11.31 14.49
C GLN A 204 -0.16 11.83 14.35
N TYR A 205 0.72 11.02 13.77
CA TYR A 205 2.13 11.35 13.52
C TYR A 205 2.39 11.93 12.12
N ALA A 206 1.35 12.19 11.31
CA ALA A 206 1.48 12.65 9.91
C ALA A 206 2.21 13.99 9.75
N LYS A 207 2.31 14.80 10.79
CA LYS A 207 3.09 16.06 10.77
C LYS A 207 4.58 15.85 10.99
N TYR A 208 4.98 14.70 11.49
CA TYR A 208 6.35 14.38 11.94
C TYR A 208 7.03 13.34 11.05
N VAL A 209 6.27 12.68 10.19
CA VAL A 209 6.75 11.58 9.34
C VAL A 209 6.33 11.84 7.90
N PRO A 210 7.20 11.66 6.89
CA PRO A 210 6.85 11.84 5.49
C PRO A 210 5.66 10.96 5.09
N ALA A 211 4.72 11.50 4.30
CA ALA A 211 3.48 10.82 3.95
C ALA A 211 3.70 9.45 3.30
N LYS A 212 4.62 9.36 2.33
CA LYS A 212 4.95 8.08 1.66
C LYS A 212 5.49 7.03 2.62
N PHE A 213 6.32 7.44 3.60
CA PHE A 213 6.82 6.54 4.63
C PHE A 213 5.67 6.05 5.53
N LEU A 214 4.79 6.97 5.94
CA LEU A 214 3.68 6.67 6.84
C LEU A 214 2.65 5.69 6.21
N GLU A 215 2.50 5.70 4.89
CA GLU A 215 1.63 4.75 4.18
C GLU A 215 2.04 3.31 4.42
N GLU A 216 3.33 3.01 4.33
CA GLU A 216 3.91 1.66 4.46
C GLU A 216 4.37 1.34 5.89
N ALA A 217 4.47 2.33 6.79
CA ALA A 217 4.89 2.14 8.16
C ALA A 217 3.76 1.61 9.05
N ILE A 218 4.15 0.89 10.09
CA ILE A 218 3.30 0.54 11.24
C ILE A 218 3.74 1.35 12.46
N LEU A 219 2.82 1.63 13.38
CA LEU A 219 3.13 2.11 14.71
C LEU A 219 3.60 0.90 15.54
N GLY A 220 4.92 0.64 15.46
CA GLY A 220 5.51 -0.61 15.93
C GLY A 220 5.75 -0.65 17.43
N ASN A 221 6.02 0.50 18.06
CA ASN A 221 6.32 0.53 19.49
C ASN A 221 5.99 1.87 20.13
N MET A 222 5.82 1.86 21.46
CA MET A 222 5.68 3.02 22.31
C MET A 222 6.41 2.74 23.62
N GLU A 223 7.45 3.50 23.91
CA GLU A 223 8.28 3.30 25.10
C GLU A 223 8.35 4.56 25.95
N TYR A 224 8.28 4.37 27.27
CA TYR A 224 8.63 5.45 28.18
C TYR A 224 10.16 5.72 28.08
N ASP A 225 10.53 6.98 28.01
CA ASP A 225 11.92 7.41 27.92
C ASP A 225 12.41 8.03 29.26
N ARG A 226 11.79 9.14 29.65
CA ARG A 226 12.19 9.90 30.84
C ARG A 226 11.08 10.80 31.38
N ALA A 227 11.32 11.37 32.55
CA ALA A 227 10.54 12.50 33.08
C ALA A 227 11.47 13.70 33.32
N ASP A 228 11.06 14.87 32.90
CA ASP A 228 11.79 16.15 33.10
C ASP A 228 10.81 17.30 33.36
N ALA A 229 11.26 18.55 33.23
CA ALA A 229 10.45 19.75 33.51
C ALA A 229 9.21 19.88 32.59
N ASP A 230 9.26 19.30 31.38
CA ASP A 230 8.19 19.36 30.38
C ASP A 230 7.11 18.31 30.64
N GLY A 231 7.46 17.18 31.28
CA GLY A 231 6.53 16.10 31.57
C GLY A 231 7.13 14.71 31.49
N LEU A 232 6.28 13.73 31.18
CA LEU A 232 6.66 12.35 30.93
C LEU A 232 6.82 12.17 29.41
N HIS A 233 7.97 11.67 29.00
CA HIS A 233 8.37 11.50 27.61
C HIS A 233 8.23 10.04 27.19
N PHE A 234 7.58 9.83 26.05
CA PHE A 234 7.43 8.54 25.41
C PHE A 234 7.96 8.61 23.98
N ARG A 235 8.59 7.58 23.50
CA ARG A 235 9.04 7.43 22.10
C ARG A 235 8.12 6.52 21.33
N ALA A 236 7.44 7.08 20.34
CA ALA A 236 6.70 6.32 19.35
C ALA A 236 7.62 5.91 18.20
N ALA A 237 7.66 4.63 17.86
CA ALA A 237 8.43 4.11 16.73
C ALA A 237 7.48 3.77 15.58
N LEU A 238 7.63 4.49 14.46
CA LEU A 238 6.94 4.20 13.21
C LEU A 238 7.96 3.57 12.25
N CYS A 239 7.79 2.29 11.97
CA CYS A 239 8.78 1.50 11.24
C CYS A 239 8.18 0.86 9.99
N ILE A 240 8.99 0.78 8.93
CA ILE A 240 8.68 -0.07 7.78
C ILE A 240 8.83 -1.53 8.23
N PRO A 241 7.79 -2.37 8.12
CA PRO A 241 7.89 -3.78 8.47
C PRO A 241 9.00 -4.49 7.68
N ASP A 242 9.68 -5.44 8.32
CA ASP A 242 10.81 -6.20 7.76
C ASP A 242 11.91 -5.31 7.16
N GLY A 243 12.07 -4.12 7.72
CA GLY A 243 13.09 -3.16 7.32
C GLY A 243 13.77 -2.53 8.54
N ALA A 244 14.94 -1.93 8.32
CA ALA A 244 15.67 -1.21 9.36
C ALA A 244 15.23 0.27 9.52
N SER A 245 14.31 0.74 8.66
CA SER A 245 13.93 2.15 8.62
C SER A 245 12.81 2.45 9.60
N CYS A 246 13.07 3.37 10.56
CA CYS A 246 12.09 3.85 11.52
C CYS A 246 12.18 5.38 11.66
N TYR A 247 11.04 6.00 11.92
CA TYR A 247 10.96 7.34 12.48
C TYR A 247 10.60 7.24 13.95
N LEU A 248 11.34 7.98 14.79
CA LEU A 248 11.03 8.14 16.20
C LEU A 248 10.39 9.51 16.45
N VAL A 249 9.22 9.50 17.09
CA VAL A 249 8.53 10.72 17.48
C VAL A 249 8.38 10.74 18.99
N GLU A 250 8.91 11.79 19.62
CA GLU A 250 8.75 12.00 21.04
C GLU A 250 7.34 12.52 21.32
N THR A 251 6.64 11.83 22.20
CA THR A 251 5.29 12.13 22.65
C THR A 251 5.35 12.51 24.12
N ILE A 252 5.01 13.75 24.47
CA ILE A 252 5.22 14.31 25.81
C ILE A 252 3.87 14.56 26.45
N VAL A 253 3.67 14.02 27.64
CA VAL A 253 2.51 14.28 28.48
C VAL A 253 2.94 15.17 29.66
N SER A 254 2.52 16.43 29.64
CA SER A 254 2.84 17.37 30.69
C SER A 254 2.17 17.02 32.03
N TYR A 255 2.68 17.54 33.13
CA TYR A 255 2.08 17.38 34.47
C TYR A 255 0.68 17.98 34.62
N LYS A 256 0.23 18.77 33.62
CA LYS A 256 -1.12 19.31 33.50
C LYS A 256 -2.01 18.46 32.59
N GLY A 257 -1.52 17.33 32.06
CA GLY A 257 -2.26 16.44 31.17
C GLY A 257 -2.35 16.97 29.72
N GLN A 258 -1.47 17.86 29.29
CA GLN A 258 -1.39 18.35 27.92
C GLN A 258 -0.44 17.49 27.10
N LEU A 259 -0.85 17.19 25.86
CA LEU A 259 -0.05 16.43 24.91
C LEU A 259 0.73 17.36 23.97
N SER A 260 2.00 17.06 23.78
CA SER A 260 2.82 17.63 22.70
C SER A 260 3.66 16.54 22.02
N MET A 261 4.08 16.79 20.80
CA MET A 261 4.91 15.86 20.03
C MET A 261 6.01 16.62 19.31
N LYS A 262 7.16 15.98 19.13
CA LYS A 262 8.27 16.49 18.30
C LYS A 262 9.05 15.34 17.68
N THR A 263 9.69 15.60 16.54
CA THR A 263 10.59 14.63 15.89
C THR A 263 11.86 14.50 16.77
N VAL A 264 12.34 13.26 16.92
CA VAL A 264 13.65 13.02 17.55
C VAL A 264 14.71 13.24 16.46
N GLU A 265 15.56 14.24 16.67
CA GLU A 265 16.74 14.48 15.83
C GLU A 265 17.92 13.68 16.42
N TYR A 266 18.70 13.02 15.54
CA TYR A 266 19.90 12.24 15.88
C TYR A 266 21.16 13.04 15.58
#